data_0cb1da9d5748eb10145a68af17d3e0cb
#
_entry.id   0cb1da9d5748eb10145a68af17d3e0cb
#
_cell.length_a   1.000
_cell.length_b   1.000
_cell.length_c   1.000
_cell.angle_alpha   90.00
_cell.angle_beta   90.00
_cell.angle_gamma   90.00
#
_symmetry.space_group_name_H-M   'P 1'
#
loop_
_entity.id
_entity.type
_entity.pdbx_description
1 polymer ?
#
loop_
_entity_poly.entity_id
_entity_poly.type
_entity_poly.pdbx_seq_one_letter_code
_entity_poly.pdbx_strand_id
1 'polypeptide(L)'
;MNTVSRILVIVPVALVALVATSWVWSRTHPHVIRTERVIDAPPERVWPVLEANERWSEWNPSIVRSRGRFVEGGTVTNTVRSGDGSMTFTPRVLAVEPDRELRWSGTSYVRGLADGEHSFVLEPLAGRRTRLVQEERFVGALVPFAGRTLDLEDDFEAVNEALARRVEADVPSTP
;
A
#
# COMPACT_ATOMS: atom_id res chain seq x y z
N MET A 1 10.24 -36.73 -33.25
CA MET A 1 9.79 -35.40 -32.80
C MET A 1 10.69 -34.38 -33.42
N ASN A 2 10.15 -33.55 -34.33
CA ASN A 2 10.95 -32.58 -35.11
C ASN A 2 11.43 -31.42 -34.20
N THR A 3 12.49 -30.74 -34.60
CA THR A 3 13.05 -29.60 -33.86
C THR A 3 11.97 -28.56 -33.48
N VAL A 4 11.05 -28.28 -34.41
CA VAL A 4 9.92 -27.35 -34.18
C VAL A 4 8.99 -27.87 -33.09
N SER A 5 8.65 -29.16 -33.05
CA SER A 5 7.81 -29.74 -31.99
C SER A 5 8.49 -29.70 -30.62
N ARG A 6 9.81 -29.82 -30.57
CA ARG A 6 10.59 -29.69 -29.32
C ARG A 6 10.58 -28.27 -28.83
N ILE A 7 10.79 -27.27 -29.68
CA ILE A 7 10.76 -25.86 -29.36
C ILE A 7 9.36 -25.45 -28.83
N LEU A 8 8.28 -25.90 -29.49
CA LEU A 8 6.89 -25.63 -29.11
C LEU A 8 6.51 -26.18 -27.72
N VAL A 9 7.22 -27.17 -27.21
CA VAL A 9 7.00 -27.72 -25.87
C VAL A 9 7.97 -27.13 -24.86
N ILE A 10 9.24 -27.00 -25.21
CA ILE A 10 10.30 -26.53 -24.28
C ILE A 10 10.07 -25.06 -23.87
N VAL A 11 9.73 -24.17 -24.82
CA VAL A 11 9.59 -22.75 -24.54
C VAL A 11 8.46 -22.47 -23.54
N PRO A 12 7.23 -23.01 -23.68
CA PRO A 12 6.17 -22.81 -22.67
C PRO A 12 6.54 -23.40 -21.31
N VAL A 13 7.15 -24.58 -21.27
CA VAL A 13 7.58 -25.21 -20.01
C VAL A 13 8.64 -24.36 -19.31
N ALA A 14 9.63 -23.84 -20.04
CA ALA A 14 10.65 -22.97 -19.48
C ALA A 14 10.04 -21.65 -18.95
N LEU A 15 9.07 -21.07 -19.67
CA LEU A 15 8.36 -19.88 -19.25
C LEU A 15 7.56 -20.11 -17.96
N VAL A 16 6.81 -21.21 -17.88
CA VAL A 16 6.06 -21.57 -16.67
C VAL A 16 7.02 -21.79 -15.49
N ALA A 17 8.13 -22.47 -15.70
CA ALA A 17 9.15 -22.67 -14.68
C ALA A 17 9.75 -21.34 -14.20
N LEU A 18 10.05 -20.42 -15.12
CA LEU A 18 10.57 -19.08 -14.79
C LEU A 18 9.56 -18.29 -13.94
N VAL A 19 8.30 -18.25 -14.36
CA VAL A 19 7.22 -17.54 -13.64
C VAL A 19 7.02 -18.16 -12.24
N ALA A 20 6.99 -19.49 -12.13
CA ALA A 20 6.85 -20.17 -10.86
C ALA A 20 8.05 -19.90 -9.93
N THR A 21 9.26 -19.95 -10.45
CA THR A 21 10.49 -19.66 -9.68
C THR A 21 10.51 -18.22 -9.22
N SER A 22 10.18 -17.28 -10.10
CA SER A 22 10.09 -15.85 -9.76
C SER A 22 9.03 -15.60 -8.67
N TRP A 23 7.87 -16.24 -8.78
CA TRP A 23 6.81 -16.14 -7.79
C TRP A 23 7.24 -16.67 -6.42
N VAL A 24 7.89 -17.84 -6.36
CA VAL A 24 8.44 -18.40 -5.10
C VAL A 24 9.51 -17.48 -4.53
N TRP A 25 10.42 -16.99 -5.38
CA TRP A 25 11.47 -16.06 -4.97
C TRP A 25 10.92 -14.79 -4.34
N SER A 26 9.92 -14.15 -4.96
CA SER A 26 9.32 -12.91 -4.45
C SER A 26 8.65 -13.09 -3.08
N ARG A 27 8.18 -14.29 -2.74
CA ARG A 27 7.59 -14.56 -1.42
C ARG A 27 8.62 -14.60 -0.30
N THR A 28 9.84 -15.02 -0.61
CA THR A 28 10.97 -15.05 0.34
C THR A 28 11.79 -13.76 0.33
N HIS A 29 11.71 -13.01 -0.78
CA HIS A 29 12.38 -11.72 -0.98
C HIS A 29 11.36 -10.69 -1.47
N PRO A 30 10.39 -10.29 -0.64
CA PRO A 30 9.40 -9.27 -1.02
C PRO A 30 10.10 -7.93 -1.26
N HIS A 31 9.54 -7.12 -2.14
CA HIS A 31 9.89 -5.71 -2.19
C HIS A 31 9.08 -4.98 -1.11
N VAL A 32 9.78 -4.34 -0.19
CA VAL A 32 9.15 -3.65 0.95
C VAL A 32 9.55 -2.18 0.90
N ILE A 33 8.56 -1.31 0.95
CA ILE A 33 8.71 0.12 1.15
C ILE A 33 8.21 0.41 2.55
N ARG A 34 8.98 1.16 3.34
CA ARG A 34 8.63 1.51 4.70
C ARG A 34 9.09 2.93 5.01
N THR A 35 8.14 3.75 5.42
CA THR A 35 8.39 5.12 5.88
C THR A 35 7.82 5.33 7.27
N GLU A 36 8.43 6.24 8.02
CA GLU A 36 8.01 6.55 9.39
C GLU A 36 7.90 8.05 9.60
N ARG A 37 6.91 8.47 10.40
CA ARG A 37 6.73 9.86 10.78
C ARG A 37 6.29 9.96 12.23
N VAL A 38 6.85 10.90 12.99
CA VAL A 38 6.32 11.29 14.30
C VAL A 38 5.29 12.40 14.10
N ILE A 39 4.11 12.20 14.68
CA ILE A 39 2.98 13.14 14.67
C ILE A 39 2.80 13.65 16.10
N ASP A 40 2.70 14.97 16.29
CA ASP A 40 2.50 15.61 17.58
C ASP A 40 1.02 15.54 18.04
N ALA A 41 0.48 14.34 18.00
CA ALA A 41 -0.85 14.00 18.48
C ALA A 41 -0.91 12.52 18.90
N PRO A 42 -1.76 12.15 19.87
CA PRO A 42 -1.93 10.75 20.25
C PRO A 42 -2.72 9.96 19.19
N PRO A 43 -2.60 8.62 19.16
CA PRO A 43 -3.25 7.76 18.15
C PRO A 43 -4.75 8.01 17.99
N GLU A 44 -5.47 8.29 19.06
CA GLU A 44 -6.91 8.55 19.07
C GLU A 44 -7.31 9.82 18.28
N ARG A 45 -6.34 10.68 17.96
CA ARG A 45 -6.54 11.85 17.10
C ARG A 45 -6.11 11.60 15.66
N VAL A 46 -5.15 10.71 15.45
CA VAL A 46 -4.69 10.31 14.10
C VAL A 46 -5.72 9.40 13.43
N TRP A 47 -6.25 8.46 14.20
CA TRP A 47 -7.15 7.43 13.70
C TRP A 47 -8.38 7.95 12.95
N PRO A 48 -9.18 8.91 13.47
CA PRO A 48 -10.34 9.43 12.78
C PRO A 48 -10.03 10.03 11.40
N VAL A 49 -8.83 10.58 11.22
CA VAL A 49 -8.39 11.14 9.93
C VAL A 49 -8.04 10.02 8.94
N LEU A 50 -7.41 8.93 9.42
CA LEU A 50 -7.12 7.75 8.62
C LEU A 50 -8.38 6.97 8.25
N GLU A 51 -9.29 6.75 9.20
CA GLU A 51 -10.51 5.97 8.97
C GLU A 51 -11.47 6.66 7.99
N ALA A 52 -11.49 7.99 7.96
CA ALA A 52 -12.34 8.79 7.09
C ALA A 52 -11.84 8.83 5.64
N ASN A 53 -11.71 7.66 5.01
CA ASN A 53 -11.13 7.52 3.66
C ASN A 53 -11.85 8.34 2.58
N GLU A 54 -13.15 8.57 2.70
CA GLU A 54 -13.92 9.40 1.74
C GLU A 54 -13.44 10.86 1.73
N ARG A 55 -12.76 11.30 2.81
CA ARG A 55 -12.17 12.63 2.94
C ARG A 55 -10.67 12.67 2.60
N TRP A 56 -10.06 11.55 2.22
CA TRP A 56 -8.63 11.51 1.90
C TRP A 56 -8.23 12.47 0.78
N SER A 57 -9.09 12.71 -0.20
CA SER A 57 -8.81 13.68 -1.26
C SER A 57 -8.65 15.13 -0.78
N GLU A 58 -9.03 15.43 0.47
CA GLU A 58 -8.86 16.77 1.05
C GLU A 58 -7.42 17.03 1.52
N TRP A 59 -6.66 15.98 1.84
CA TRP A 59 -5.33 16.11 2.41
C TRP A 59 -4.26 15.20 1.79
N ASN A 60 -4.64 14.02 1.29
CA ASN A 60 -3.70 13.03 0.76
C ASN A 60 -3.33 13.37 -0.69
N PRO A 61 -2.05 13.65 -1.01
CA PRO A 61 -1.64 14.08 -2.35
C PRO A 61 -1.79 12.99 -3.41
N SER A 62 -1.75 11.71 -3.01
CA SER A 62 -1.81 10.58 -3.92
C SER A 62 -3.25 10.15 -4.24
N ILE A 63 -4.23 10.45 -3.38
CA ILE A 63 -5.61 10.04 -3.54
C ILE A 63 -6.44 11.10 -4.27
N VAL A 64 -7.00 10.73 -5.41
CA VAL A 64 -8.00 11.53 -6.13
C VAL A 64 -9.38 11.32 -5.52
N ARG A 65 -9.68 10.06 -5.16
CA ARG A 65 -10.97 9.67 -4.58
C ARG A 65 -10.85 8.34 -3.84
N SER A 66 -11.54 8.23 -2.71
CA SER A 66 -11.78 6.95 -2.03
C SER A 66 -13.28 6.78 -1.77
N ARG A 67 -13.77 5.54 -1.86
CA ARG A 67 -15.18 5.19 -1.64
C ARG A 67 -15.29 3.89 -0.88
N GLY A 68 -16.36 3.76 -0.11
CA GLY A 68 -16.62 2.61 0.75
C GLY A 68 -16.08 2.87 2.16
N ARG A 69 -16.22 1.90 3.04
CA ARG A 69 -15.80 2.01 4.44
C ARG A 69 -14.78 0.92 4.74
N PHE A 70 -13.81 1.25 5.57
CA PHE A 70 -12.90 0.25 6.13
C PHE A 70 -13.66 -0.65 7.10
N VAL A 71 -13.97 -1.85 6.64
CA VAL A 71 -14.56 -2.93 7.44
C VAL A 71 -13.78 -4.19 7.10
N GLU A 72 -13.29 -4.91 8.10
CA GLU A 72 -12.53 -6.13 7.92
C GLU A 72 -13.29 -7.13 7.03
N GLY A 73 -12.59 -7.68 6.03
CA GLY A 73 -13.15 -8.55 5.01
C GLY A 73 -13.91 -7.84 3.89
N GLY A 74 -14.21 -6.54 4.04
CA GLY A 74 -14.82 -5.70 3.01
C GLY A 74 -13.82 -5.19 1.97
N THR A 75 -14.28 -4.27 1.12
CA THR A 75 -13.46 -3.62 0.10
C THR A 75 -13.69 -2.12 0.10
N VAL A 76 -12.64 -1.37 -0.28
CA VAL A 76 -12.72 0.06 -0.60
C VAL A 76 -12.28 0.28 -2.04
N THR A 77 -12.76 1.34 -2.68
CA THR A 77 -12.34 1.69 -4.03
C THR A 77 -11.53 2.97 -3.98
N ASN A 78 -10.26 2.87 -4.35
CA ASN A 78 -9.33 4.01 -4.38
C ASN A 78 -8.96 4.36 -5.81
N THR A 79 -9.05 5.65 -6.13
CA THR A 79 -8.49 6.24 -7.34
C THR A 79 -7.27 7.06 -6.93
N VAL A 80 -6.10 6.67 -7.41
CA VAL A 80 -4.82 7.30 -7.12
C VAL A 80 -4.28 8.03 -8.34
N ARG A 81 -3.44 9.04 -8.12
CA ARG A 81 -2.68 9.69 -9.19
C ARG A 81 -1.64 8.71 -9.73
N SER A 82 -1.44 8.72 -11.04
CA SER A 82 -0.43 7.87 -11.70
C SER A 82 0.07 8.58 -12.95
N GLY A 83 1.27 9.12 -12.90
CA GLY A 83 1.78 10.01 -13.95
C GLY A 83 0.83 11.17 -14.23
N ASP A 84 0.52 11.41 -15.51
CA ASP A 84 -0.43 12.45 -15.95
C ASP A 84 -1.90 12.03 -15.80
N GLY A 85 -2.20 10.86 -15.26
CA GLY A 85 -3.54 10.30 -15.15
C GLY A 85 -3.89 9.80 -13.75
N SER A 86 -4.77 8.82 -13.71
CA SER A 86 -5.17 8.16 -12.49
C SER A 86 -5.42 6.66 -12.71
N MET A 87 -5.23 5.88 -11.67
CA MET A 87 -5.51 4.45 -11.65
C MET A 87 -6.53 4.16 -10.53
N THR A 88 -7.47 3.27 -10.80
CA THR A 88 -8.46 2.83 -9.80
C THR A 88 -8.25 1.36 -9.47
N PHE A 89 -8.26 1.06 -8.19
CA PHE A 89 -8.15 -0.30 -7.66
C PHE A 89 -9.09 -0.49 -6.46
N THR A 90 -9.42 -1.75 -6.18
CA THR A 90 -10.39 -2.10 -5.13
C THR A 90 -9.75 -3.12 -4.18
N PRO A 91 -8.97 -2.66 -3.19
CA PRO A 91 -8.32 -3.53 -2.23
C PRO A 91 -9.32 -4.13 -1.25
N ARG A 92 -8.96 -5.32 -0.75
CA ARG A 92 -9.66 -5.97 0.35
C ARG A 92 -9.06 -5.53 1.68
N VAL A 93 -9.91 -5.11 2.60
CA VAL A 93 -9.53 -4.74 3.95
C VAL A 93 -9.18 -5.99 4.76
N LEU A 94 -8.01 -6.01 5.37
CA LEU A 94 -7.48 -7.14 6.15
C LEU A 94 -7.58 -6.91 7.65
N ALA A 95 -7.34 -5.68 8.11
CA ALA A 95 -7.44 -5.31 9.52
C ALA A 95 -7.93 -3.88 9.66
N VAL A 96 -8.77 -3.65 10.68
CA VAL A 96 -9.21 -2.33 11.14
C VAL A 96 -9.17 -2.37 12.67
N GLU A 97 -8.03 -1.99 13.24
CA GLU A 97 -7.83 -1.92 14.68
C GLU A 97 -7.78 -0.45 15.08
N PRO A 98 -8.86 0.10 15.69
CA PRO A 98 -8.92 1.50 16.06
C PRO A 98 -7.70 1.95 16.86
N ASP A 99 -7.18 3.13 16.52
CA ASP A 99 -6.02 3.77 17.14
C ASP A 99 -4.70 2.99 17.00
N ARG A 100 -4.68 1.92 16.18
CA ARG A 100 -3.52 1.03 16.09
C ARG A 100 -3.14 0.64 14.67
N GLU A 101 -4.03 0.02 13.89
CA GLU A 101 -3.67 -0.52 12.57
C GLU A 101 -4.82 -0.43 11.57
N LEU A 102 -4.47 0.01 10.37
CA LEU A 102 -5.31 -0.10 9.19
C LEU A 102 -4.52 -0.84 8.11
N ARG A 103 -5.04 -1.98 7.60
CA ARG A 103 -4.34 -2.80 6.62
C ARG A 103 -5.26 -3.33 5.54
N TRP A 104 -4.78 -3.33 4.31
CA TRP A 104 -5.49 -3.90 3.17
C TRP A 104 -4.54 -4.55 2.19
N SER A 105 -5.07 -5.40 1.31
CA SER A 105 -4.33 -5.99 0.20
C SER A 105 -4.99 -5.66 -1.13
N GLY A 106 -4.16 -5.39 -2.12
CA GLY A 106 -4.56 -5.17 -3.50
C GLY A 106 -3.84 -6.11 -4.45
N THR A 107 -4.40 -6.27 -5.63
CA THR A 107 -3.82 -7.06 -6.72
C THR A 107 -3.73 -6.18 -7.95
N SER A 108 -2.54 -6.07 -8.54
CA SER A 108 -2.34 -5.37 -9.80
C SER A 108 -2.60 -6.33 -10.95
N TYR A 109 -3.67 -6.09 -11.72
CA TYR A 109 -4.10 -6.83 -12.91
C TYR A 109 -4.52 -8.29 -12.66
N VAL A 110 -3.60 -9.18 -12.29
CA VAL A 110 -3.84 -10.60 -12.05
C VAL A 110 -3.16 -11.03 -10.77
N ARG A 111 -3.89 -11.75 -9.95
CA ARG A 111 -3.38 -12.28 -8.66
C ARG A 111 -2.12 -13.11 -8.87
N GLY A 112 -1.10 -12.86 -8.05
CA GLY A 112 0.18 -13.53 -8.11
C GLY A 112 1.19 -12.91 -9.07
N LEU A 113 0.83 -11.90 -9.86
CA LEU A 113 1.78 -11.16 -10.69
C LEU A 113 2.45 -10.03 -9.90
N ALA A 114 1.65 -9.17 -9.25
CA ALA A 114 2.10 -8.12 -8.35
C ALA A 114 0.98 -7.85 -7.34
N ASP A 115 1.03 -8.51 -6.21
CA ASP A 115 0.11 -8.32 -5.09
C ASP A 115 0.80 -7.43 -4.07
N GLY A 116 0.08 -6.41 -3.56
CA GLY A 116 0.54 -5.50 -2.54
C GLY A 116 -0.26 -5.66 -1.25
N GLU A 117 0.40 -5.53 -0.12
CA GLU A 117 -0.20 -5.40 1.20
C GLU A 117 0.27 -4.09 1.81
N HIS A 118 -0.67 -3.17 2.02
CA HIS A 118 -0.44 -1.84 2.56
C HIS A 118 -0.92 -1.74 4.00
N SER A 119 -0.13 -1.10 4.85
CA SER A 119 -0.51 -0.86 6.23
C SER A 119 -0.14 0.53 6.71
N PHE A 120 -0.98 1.07 7.61
CA PHE A 120 -0.66 2.14 8.52
C PHE A 120 -0.70 1.60 9.94
N VAL A 121 0.40 1.75 10.68
CA VAL A 121 0.50 1.36 12.09
C VAL A 121 0.75 2.61 12.92
N LEU A 122 -0.02 2.77 13.99
CA LEU A 122 0.08 3.87 14.95
C LEU A 122 0.68 3.34 16.25
N GLU A 123 1.89 3.78 16.57
CA GLU A 123 2.57 3.40 17.80
C GLU A 123 2.57 4.61 18.76
N PRO A 124 1.97 4.48 19.96
CA PRO A 124 1.98 5.57 20.92
C PRO A 124 3.39 5.85 21.44
N LEU A 125 3.74 7.13 21.49
CA LEU A 125 5.00 7.61 22.04
C LEU A 125 4.76 8.48 23.31
N ALA A 126 5.81 8.63 24.11
CA ALA A 126 5.78 9.57 25.24
C ALA A 126 5.46 11.00 24.77
N GLY A 127 4.78 11.79 25.63
CA GLY A 127 4.41 13.16 25.32
C GLY A 127 3.17 13.30 24.42
N ARG A 128 2.28 12.28 24.41
CA ARG A 128 1.05 12.27 23.60
C ARG A 128 1.32 12.40 22.10
N ARG A 129 2.33 11.70 21.62
CA ARG A 129 2.73 11.64 20.21
C ARG A 129 2.48 10.27 19.64
N THR A 130 2.48 10.17 18.33
CA THR A 130 2.34 8.91 17.58
C THR A 130 3.51 8.73 16.63
N ARG A 131 4.12 7.55 16.62
CA ARG A 131 4.91 7.11 15.49
C ARG A 131 3.96 6.46 14.50
N LEU A 132 3.77 7.10 13.34
CA LEU A 132 3.12 6.53 12.19
C LEU A 132 4.15 5.73 11.41
N VAL A 133 3.83 4.46 11.13
CA VAL A 133 4.58 3.60 10.22
C VAL A 133 3.68 3.29 9.04
N GLN A 134 4.12 3.63 7.84
CA GLN A 134 3.45 3.26 6.60
C GLN A 134 4.32 2.24 5.87
N GLU A 135 3.73 1.09 5.50
CA GLU A 135 4.45 0.03 4.83
C GLU A 135 3.64 -0.52 3.66
N GLU A 136 4.32 -0.82 2.56
CA GLU A 136 3.78 -1.60 1.45
C GLU A 136 4.71 -2.77 1.17
N ARG A 137 4.14 -3.97 1.09
CA ARG A 137 4.87 -5.20 0.83
C ARG A 137 4.36 -5.82 -0.47
N PHE A 138 5.20 -5.81 -1.50
CA PHE A 138 4.89 -6.40 -2.79
C PHE A 138 5.44 -7.82 -2.93
N VAL A 139 4.58 -8.72 -3.43
CA VAL A 139 4.94 -10.09 -3.81
C VAL A 139 4.31 -10.44 -5.16
N GLY A 140 4.96 -11.30 -5.94
CA GLY A 140 4.42 -11.75 -7.22
C GLY A 140 5.50 -12.00 -8.26
N ALA A 141 5.13 -12.70 -9.33
CA ALA A 141 6.07 -13.14 -10.35
C ALA A 141 6.76 -12.00 -11.12
N LEU A 142 6.12 -10.82 -11.19
CA LEU A 142 6.69 -9.63 -11.86
C LEU A 142 7.48 -8.72 -10.92
N VAL A 143 7.31 -8.85 -9.60
CA VAL A 143 7.96 -7.97 -8.61
C VAL A 143 9.49 -7.93 -8.75
N PRO A 144 10.22 -9.06 -8.95
CA PRO A 144 11.66 -9.02 -9.14
C PRO A 144 12.13 -8.23 -10.38
N PHE A 145 11.23 -7.98 -11.32
CA PHE A 145 11.51 -7.28 -12.57
C PHE A 145 10.93 -5.86 -12.63
N ALA A 146 10.18 -5.46 -11.60
CA ALA A 146 9.48 -4.17 -11.58
C ALA A 146 10.41 -2.96 -11.47
N GLY A 147 11.63 -3.16 -10.93
CA GLY A 147 12.64 -2.11 -10.81
C GLY A 147 12.07 -0.85 -10.14
N ARG A 148 12.35 0.30 -10.73
CA ARG A 148 11.92 1.62 -10.19
C ARG A 148 10.41 1.88 -10.25
N THR A 149 9.63 1.02 -10.88
CA THR A 149 8.15 1.17 -10.95
C THR A 149 7.50 1.02 -9.57
N LEU A 150 8.17 0.35 -8.65
CA LEU A 150 7.74 0.19 -7.26
C LEU A 150 8.49 1.10 -6.28
N ASP A 151 9.17 2.13 -6.76
CA ASP A 151 9.87 3.13 -5.93
C ASP A 151 8.86 4.22 -5.54
N LEU A 152 8.15 4.00 -4.45
CA LEU A 152 7.06 4.85 -3.96
C LEU A 152 7.39 5.52 -2.61
N GLU A 153 8.66 5.51 -2.20
CA GLU A 153 9.09 6.04 -0.89
C GLU A 153 8.76 7.53 -0.75
N ASP A 154 9.09 8.34 -1.77
CA ASP A 154 8.79 9.78 -1.78
C ASP A 154 7.28 10.05 -1.71
N ASP A 155 6.46 9.24 -2.39
CA ASP A 155 5.00 9.36 -2.35
C ASP A 155 4.47 9.05 -0.94
N PHE A 156 5.01 8.04 -0.28
CA PHE A 156 4.62 7.67 1.09
C PHE A 156 5.04 8.72 2.10
N GLU A 157 6.24 9.28 1.96
CA GLU A 157 6.69 10.39 2.81
C GLU A 157 5.79 11.61 2.66
N ALA A 158 5.38 11.95 1.43
CA ALA A 158 4.45 13.04 1.17
C ALA A 158 3.07 12.81 1.80
N VAL A 159 2.57 11.57 1.76
CA VAL A 159 1.31 11.18 2.41
C VAL A 159 1.42 11.29 3.93
N ASN A 160 2.50 10.76 4.52
CA ASN A 160 2.73 10.81 5.96
C ASN A 160 2.86 12.24 6.48
N GLU A 161 3.54 13.11 5.72
CA GLU A 161 3.65 14.52 6.03
C GLU A 161 2.30 15.24 5.95
N ALA A 162 1.51 14.93 4.93
CA ALA A 162 0.18 15.53 4.76
C ALA A 162 -0.79 15.11 5.87
N LEU A 163 -0.73 13.82 6.30
CA LEU A 163 -1.48 13.32 7.44
C LEU A 163 -1.09 14.05 8.73
N ALA A 164 0.22 14.17 9.01
CA ALA A 164 0.71 14.88 10.18
C ALA A 164 0.19 16.32 10.22
N ARG A 165 0.36 17.07 9.14
CA ARG A 165 -0.16 18.45 9.03
C ARG A 165 -1.68 18.51 9.24
N ARG A 166 -2.44 17.58 8.69
CA ARG A 166 -3.91 17.54 8.84
C ARG A 166 -4.33 17.33 10.29
N VAL A 167 -3.67 16.40 10.98
CA VAL A 167 -3.96 16.08 12.39
C VAL A 167 -3.54 17.22 13.32
N GLU A 168 -2.37 17.80 13.08
CA GLU A 168 -1.79 18.86 13.94
C GLU A 168 -2.53 20.19 13.79
N ALA A 169 -3.06 20.49 12.59
CA ALA A 169 -3.87 21.69 12.36
C ALA A 169 -5.18 21.70 13.18
N ASP A 170 -5.71 20.54 13.52
CA ASP A 170 -6.94 20.39 14.32
C ASP A 170 -6.64 20.40 15.84
N VAL A 171 -5.37 20.58 16.26
CA VAL A 171 -4.98 20.76 17.67
C VAL A 171 -5.28 22.21 18.07
N PRO A 172 -6.20 22.48 19.02
CA PRO A 172 -6.35 23.83 19.57
C PRO A 172 -5.00 24.25 20.17
N SER A 173 -4.49 25.41 19.75
CA SER A 173 -3.35 26.02 20.42
C SER A 173 -3.72 26.17 21.88
N THR A 174 -3.10 25.41 22.75
CA THR A 174 -3.26 25.60 24.20
C THR A 174 -2.69 26.97 24.54
N PRO A 175 -3.45 27.84 25.22
CA PRO A 175 -2.97 29.17 25.62
C PRO A 175 -1.82 29.09 26.61
#